data_3991b5f649970feefc3f28e8bad506b5
#
_entry.id   3991b5f649970feefc3f28e8bad506b5
#
_cell.length_a   1.000
_cell.length_b   1.000
_cell.length_c   1.000
_cell.angle_alpha   90.00
_cell.angle_beta   90.00
_cell.angle_gamma   90.00
#
_symmetry.space_group_name_H-M   'P 1'
#
loop_
_entity.id
_entity.type
_entity.pdbx_description
1 polymer ?
#
loop_
_entity_poly.entity_id
_entity_poly.type
_entity_poly.pdbx_seq_one_letter_code
_entity_poly.pdbx_strand_id
1 'polypeptide(L)'
;LEKPVVVEAGSGPPLNHAPQRQSTDKPEVDSSFSDDSKIIERYLLAIQTLEESGGVWDSQLVEQLSTLGNLQQQRLNHPAAIKSFRRAIQINRIAQGLHTPDQIPFLENMIDSLVAAEEWEQADLYSDYLIFVQHKAYGTNDTRLIPALERLASWNIRAFNLGYGDQLGARLS
;
A
#
# COMPACT_ATOMS: atom_id res chain seq x y z
N LEU A 1 37.19 16.61 80.73
CA LEU A 1 37.23 15.30 81.42
C LEU A 1 35.96 14.55 81.08
N GLU A 2 35.93 13.84 79.99
CA GLU A 2 35.16 12.59 79.91
C GLU A 2 35.50 11.91 78.55
N LYS A 3 35.82 10.64 78.67
CA LYS A 3 36.28 9.80 77.54
C LYS A 3 35.13 9.34 76.69
N PRO A 4 35.34 9.12 75.38
CA PRO A 4 34.33 8.57 74.53
C PRO A 4 34.21 7.04 74.68
N VAL A 5 32.96 6.55 74.66
CA VAL A 5 32.64 5.14 74.71
C VAL A 5 32.67 4.63 73.22
N VAL A 6 33.49 3.59 73.05
CA VAL A 6 33.55 2.82 71.78
C VAL A 6 32.39 1.83 71.81
N VAL A 7 31.57 1.85 70.77
CA VAL A 7 30.56 0.81 70.51
C VAL A 7 30.97 0.04 69.26
N GLU A 8 31.08 -1.26 69.42
CA GLU A 8 31.53 -2.25 68.45
C GLU A 8 30.56 -2.38 67.27
N ALA A 9 31.16 -2.57 66.11
CA ALA A 9 30.49 -2.84 64.86
C ALA A 9 29.93 -4.27 64.80
N GLY A 10 28.62 -4.39 64.66
CA GLY A 10 27.94 -5.66 64.38
C GLY A 10 28.08 -6.03 62.91
N SER A 11 28.67 -7.20 62.66
CA SER A 11 28.82 -7.83 61.40
C SER A 11 27.42 -8.27 60.82
N GLY A 12 26.92 -7.60 59.85
CA GLY A 12 25.78 -8.07 59.07
C GLY A 12 26.25 -8.92 57.87
N PRO A 13 25.49 -9.96 57.45
CA PRO A 13 25.88 -10.85 56.35
C PRO A 13 25.75 -10.18 54.96
N PRO A 14 26.51 -10.64 53.95
CA PRO A 14 26.53 -10.04 52.63
C PRO A 14 25.23 -10.35 51.88
N LEU A 15 24.52 -9.30 51.47
CA LEU A 15 23.40 -9.37 50.54
C LEU A 15 23.92 -9.53 49.09
N ASN A 16 24.07 -10.78 48.69
CA ASN A 16 24.40 -11.13 47.33
C ASN A 16 23.16 -11.72 46.68
N HIS A 17 22.31 -10.90 46.05
CA HIS A 17 21.34 -11.34 45.04
C HIS A 17 20.96 -10.14 44.18
N ALA A 18 21.75 -9.92 43.14
CA ALA A 18 21.31 -9.19 41.99
C ALA A 18 20.41 -10.13 41.18
N PRO A 19 19.17 -9.75 40.83
CA PRO A 19 18.38 -10.53 39.87
C PRO A 19 19.02 -10.37 38.50
N GLN A 20 19.49 -11.48 37.94
CA GLN A 20 19.81 -11.59 36.53
C GLN A 20 18.54 -11.25 35.74
N ARG A 21 18.52 -10.10 35.09
CA ARG A 21 17.58 -9.81 34.01
C ARG A 21 17.90 -10.76 32.87
N GLN A 22 17.13 -11.81 32.77
CA GLN A 22 17.02 -12.57 31.52
C GLN A 22 16.34 -11.62 30.51
N SER A 23 17.15 -11.04 29.66
CA SER A 23 16.69 -10.38 28.45
C SER A 23 16.26 -11.46 27.45
N THR A 24 15.03 -11.91 27.57
CA THR A 24 14.33 -12.62 26.52
C THR A 24 13.38 -11.64 25.85
N ASP A 25 13.95 -10.64 25.23
CA ASP A 25 13.23 -9.78 24.31
C ASP A 25 13.78 -10.04 22.90
N LYS A 26 13.37 -11.17 22.35
CA LYS A 26 13.49 -11.44 20.94
C LYS A 26 12.28 -10.77 20.30
N PRO A 27 12.46 -9.77 19.42
CA PRO A 27 11.32 -9.10 18.83
C PRO A 27 10.52 -10.11 18.01
N GLU A 28 9.27 -10.27 18.35
CA GLU A 28 8.25 -11.10 17.66
C GLU A 28 7.88 -10.58 16.25
N VAL A 29 8.69 -9.66 15.73
CA VAL A 29 8.43 -8.93 14.46
C VAL A 29 8.73 -9.78 13.22
N ASP A 30 9.38 -10.94 13.38
CA ASP A 30 9.97 -11.65 12.24
C ASP A 30 9.07 -12.72 11.61
N SER A 31 7.98 -13.14 12.27
CA SER A 31 7.12 -14.21 11.75
C SER A 31 6.09 -13.71 10.72
N SER A 32 5.50 -12.54 10.93
CA SER A 32 4.49 -12.00 10.00
C SER A 32 5.10 -11.56 8.66
N PHE A 33 6.27 -10.94 8.68
CA PHE A 33 7.00 -10.57 7.45
C PHE A 33 7.45 -11.79 6.64
N SER A 34 7.82 -12.87 7.32
CA SER A 34 8.19 -14.13 6.66
C SER A 34 6.98 -14.79 5.98
N ASP A 35 5.82 -14.81 6.64
CA ASP A 35 4.63 -15.45 6.10
C ASP A 35 4.04 -14.70 4.90
N ASP A 36 4.02 -13.38 4.98
CA ASP A 36 3.55 -12.58 3.86
C ASP A 36 4.49 -12.61 2.64
N SER A 37 5.80 -12.75 2.84
CA SER A 37 6.75 -12.95 1.71
C SER A 37 6.44 -14.24 0.97
N LYS A 38 6.16 -15.32 1.70
CA LYS A 38 5.72 -16.60 1.12
C LYS A 38 4.40 -16.47 0.36
N ILE A 39 3.47 -15.65 0.86
CA ILE A 39 2.20 -15.39 0.18
C ILE A 39 2.45 -14.71 -1.17
N ILE A 40 3.27 -13.66 -1.21
CA ILE A 40 3.65 -12.98 -2.45
C ILE A 40 4.31 -13.94 -3.44
N GLU A 41 5.26 -14.78 -2.99
CA GLU A 41 5.91 -15.80 -3.84
C GLU A 41 4.90 -16.78 -4.44
N ARG A 42 3.90 -17.20 -3.66
CA ARG A 42 2.82 -18.08 -4.15
C ARG A 42 1.99 -17.40 -5.24
N TYR A 43 1.65 -16.12 -5.11
CA TYR A 43 0.94 -15.39 -6.16
C TYR A 43 1.79 -15.22 -7.42
N LEU A 44 3.09 -14.93 -7.27
CA LEU A 44 4.01 -14.85 -8.41
C LEU A 44 4.11 -16.19 -9.17
N LEU A 45 4.21 -17.30 -8.44
CA LEU A 45 4.22 -18.64 -9.04
C LEU A 45 2.89 -18.97 -9.72
N ALA A 46 1.76 -18.64 -9.11
CA ALA A 46 0.43 -18.84 -9.70
C ALA A 46 0.26 -18.04 -11.00
N ILE A 47 0.70 -16.77 -11.00
CA ILE A 47 0.70 -15.92 -12.20
C ILE A 47 1.56 -16.55 -13.30
N GLN A 48 2.78 -17.00 -12.99
CA GLN A 48 3.65 -17.66 -13.96
C GLN A 48 2.99 -18.92 -14.54
N THR A 49 2.39 -19.75 -13.69
CA THR A 49 1.71 -20.98 -14.14
C THR A 49 0.53 -20.67 -15.07
N LEU A 50 -0.25 -19.63 -14.76
CA LEU A 50 -1.35 -19.18 -15.62
C LEU A 50 -0.85 -18.65 -16.96
N GLU A 51 0.25 -17.90 -16.97
CA GLU A 51 0.87 -17.41 -18.21
C GLU A 51 1.37 -18.54 -19.12
N GLU A 52 1.96 -19.57 -18.52
CA GLU A 52 2.46 -20.73 -19.25
C GLU A 52 1.32 -21.58 -19.84
N SER A 53 0.17 -21.65 -19.18
CA SER A 53 -0.98 -22.47 -19.57
C SER A 53 -2.01 -21.74 -20.45
N GLY A 54 -2.35 -20.51 -20.08
CA GLY A 54 -3.40 -19.70 -20.73
C GLY A 54 -2.88 -18.53 -21.56
N GLY A 55 -1.58 -18.22 -21.40
CA GLY A 55 -0.92 -17.09 -22.05
C GLY A 55 -1.01 -15.81 -21.24
N VAL A 56 -0.22 -14.81 -21.66
CA VAL A 56 -0.02 -13.54 -20.94
C VAL A 56 -1.26 -12.63 -20.89
N TRP A 57 -2.33 -12.99 -21.59
CA TRP A 57 -3.60 -12.25 -21.65
C TRP A 57 -4.77 -13.01 -21.04
N ASP A 58 -4.51 -14.09 -20.30
CA ASP A 58 -5.57 -14.85 -19.65
C ASP A 58 -6.31 -13.95 -18.62
N SER A 59 -7.65 -13.95 -18.70
CA SER A 59 -8.49 -13.16 -17.81
C SER A 59 -8.37 -13.57 -16.34
N GLN A 60 -7.99 -14.82 -16.07
CA GLN A 60 -7.75 -15.30 -14.70
C GLN A 60 -6.56 -14.60 -14.02
N LEU A 61 -5.63 -14.05 -14.82
CA LEU A 61 -4.52 -13.24 -14.32
C LEU A 61 -4.98 -11.95 -13.64
N VAL A 62 -6.13 -11.40 -14.02
CA VAL A 62 -6.63 -10.12 -13.47
C VAL A 62 -6.83 -10.21 -11.96
N GLU A 63 -7.47 -11.28 -11.48
CA GLU A 63 -7.71 -11.50 -10.06
C GLU A 63 -6.41 -11.70 -9.29
N GLN A 64 -5.51 -12.55 -9.82
CA GLN A 64 -4.22 -12.82 -9.18
C GLN A 64 -3.35 -11.56 -9.09
N LEU A 65 -3.28 -10.79 -10.17
CA LEU A 65 -2.52 -9.53 -10.23
C LEU A 65 -3.12 -8.46 -9.31
N SER A 66 -4.45 -8.37 -9.23
CA SER A 66 -5.13 -7.45 -8.31
C SER A 66 -4.82 -7.79 -6.86
N THR A 67 -4.92 -9.06 -6.48
CA THR A 67 -4.61 -9.51 -5.12
C THR A 67 -3.13 -9.29 -4.78
N LEU A 68 -2.23 -9.62 -5.72
CA LEU A 68 -0.80 -9.34 -5.56
C LEU A 68 -0.54 -7.83 -5.37
N GLY A 69 -1.19 -6.98 -6.18
CA GLY A 69 -1.09 -5.52 -6.07
C GLY A 69 -1.53 -5.02 -4.68
N ASN A 70 -2.64 -5.52 -4.17
CA ASN A 70 -3.14 -5.17 -2.84
C ASN A 70 -2.16 -5.60 -1.73
N LEU A 71 -1.59 -6.80 -1.80
CA LEU A 71 -0.58 -7.27 -0.84
C LEU A 71 0.68 -6.41 -0.88
N GLN A 72 1.14 -6.05 -2.09
CA GLN A 72 2.31 -5.18 -2.26
C GLN A 72 2.04 -3.76 -1.72
N GLN A 73 0.83 -3.22 -1.92
CA GLN A 73 0.40 -1.92 -1.40
C GLN A 73 0.36 -1.92 0.14
N GLN A 74 -0.22 -2.96 0.77
CA GLN A 74 -0.24 -3.13 2.22
C GLN A 74 1.17 -3.16 2.83
N ARG A 75 2.16 -3.62 2.07
CA ARG A 75 3.58 -3.63 2.44
C ARG A 75 4.34 -2.37 2.07
N LEU A 76 3.63 -1.33 1.65
CA LEU A 76 4.20 -0.07 1.21
C LEU A 76 5.16 -0.23 0.01
N ASN A 77 5.10 -1.38 -0.70
CA ASN A 77 5.84 -1.58 -1.95
C ASN A 77 5.02 -1.05 -3.13
N HIS A 78 4.79 0.27 -3.12
CA HIS A 78 3.98 0.95 -4.11
C HIS A 78 4.46 0.77 -5.55
N PRO A 79 5.78 0.80 -5.86
CA PRO A 79 6.25 0.57 -7.22
C PRO A 79 5.89 -0.83 -7.78
N ALA A 80 5.91 -1.86 -6.93
CA ALA A 80 5.49 -3.20 -7.34
C ALA A 80 3.96 -3.29 -7.50
N ALA A 81 3.20 -2.69 -6.58
CA ALA A 81 1.74 -2.62 -6.64
C ALA A 81 1.26 -1.93 -7.93
N ILE A 82 1.86 -0.79 -8.30
CA ILE A 82 1.56 -0.07 -9.54
C ILE A 82 1.76 -0.98 -10.77
N LYS A 83 2.84 -1.76 -10.81
CA LYS A 83 3.08 -2.71 -11.92
C LYS A 83 1.99 -3.78 -11.99
N SER A 84 1.61 -4.35 -10.86
CA SER A 84 0.58 -5.39 -10.77
C SER A 84 -0.78 -4.86 -11.20
N PHE A 85 -1.23 -3.71 -10.69
CA PHE A 85 -2.49 -3.08 -11.09
C PHE A 85 -2.50 -2.65 -12.56
N ARG A 86 -1.43 -2.05 -13.06
CA ARG A 86 -1.31 -1.65 -14.47
C ARG A 86 -1.51 -2.85 -15.39
N ARG A 87 -0.92 -3.97 -15.05
CA ARG A 87 -1.06 -5.20 -15.81
C ARG A 87 -2.47 -5.77 -15.73
N ALA A 88 -3.09 -5.80 -14.54
CA ALA A 88 -4.47 -6.21 -14.35
C ALA A 88 -5.43 -5.36 -15.21
N ILE A 89 -5.27 -4.03 -15.21
CA ILE A 89 -6.05 -3.10 -16.04
C ILE A 89 -5.87 -3.43 -17.52
N GLN A 90 -4.64 -3.67 -17.98
CA GLN A 90 -4.35 -3.96 -19.38
C GLN A 90 -5.03 -5.26 -19.83
N ILE A 91 -4.95 -6.34 -19.06
CA ILE A 91 -5.59 -7.61 -19.37
C ILE A 91 -7.13 -7.46 -19.33
N ASN A 92 -7.67 -6.79 -18.32
CA ASN A 92 -9.10 -6.54 -18.19
C ASN A 92 -9.64 -5.78 -19.42
N ARG A 93 -8.93 -4.75 -19.90
CA ARG A 93 -9.31 -3.98 -21.10
C ARG A 93 -9.36 -4.84 -22.36
N ILE A 94 -8.48 -5.82 -22.49
CA ILE A 94 -8.45 -6.74 -23.63
C ILE A 94 -9.60 -7.76 -23.51
N ALA A 95 -9.82 -8.32 -22.33
CA ALA A 95 -10.79 -9.37 -22.09
C ALA A 95 -12.23 -8.86 -22.01
N GLN A 96 -12.48 -7.73 -21.37
CA GLN A 96 -13.81 -7.21 -21.03
C GLN A 96 -14.17 -5.92 -21.79
N GLY A 97 -13.19 -5.22 -22.35
CA GLY A 97 -13.38 -3.96 -23.07
C GLY A 97 -12.72 -2.76 -22.38
N LEU A 98 -12.63 -1.66 -23.15
CA LEU A 98 -11.81 -0.50 -22.78
C LEU A 98 -12.34 0.31 -21.58
N HIS A 99 -13.66 0.30 -21.35
CA HIS A 99 -14.28 1.20 -20.37
C HIS A 99 -15.34 0.46 -19.54
N THR A 100 -14.95 -0.70 -18.99
CA THR A 100 -15.84 -1.50 -18.15
C THR A 100 -15.74 -1.08 -16.68
N PRO A 101 -16.83 -1.21 -15.89
CA PRO A 101 -16.80 -0.93 -14.47
C PRO A 101 -15.76 -1.77 -13.70
N ASP A 102 -15.46 -2.96 -14.20
CA ASP A 102 -14.57 -3.93 -13.52
C ASP A 102 -13.13 -3.43 -13.36
N GLN A 103 -12.70 -2.46 -14.20
CA GLN A 103 -11.37 -1.87 -14.06
C GLN A 103 -11.28 -0.75 -13.00
N ILE A 104 -12.43 -0.23 -12.53
CA ILE A 104 -12.47 0.90 -11.59
C ILE A 104 -11.68 0.62 -10.29
N PRO A 105 -11.88 -0.52 -9.58
CA PRO A 105 -11.13 -0.80 -8.36
C PRO A 105 -9.61 -0.88 -8.58
N PHE A 106 -9.16 -1.38 -9.73
CA PHE A 106 -7.74 -1.46 -10.04
C PHE A 106 -7.14 -0.08 -10.30
N LEU A 107 -7.90 0.80 -10.98
CA LEU A 107 -7.51 2.19 -11.20
C LEU A 107 -7.41 2.95 -9.88
N GLU A 108 -8.38 2.81 -8.99
CA GLU A 108 -8.39 3.46 -7.67
C GLU A 108 -7.18 3.05 -6.84
N ASN A 109 -6.92 1.75 -6.69
CA ASN A 109 -5.78 1.24 -5.94
C ASN A 109 -4.43 1.63 -6.57
N MET A 110 -4.37 1.69 -7.91
CA MET A 110 -3.17 2.16 -8.60
C MET A 110 -2.92 3.64 -8.35
N ILE A 111 -3.95 4.49 -8.39
CA ILE A 111 -3.85 5.93 -8.10
C ILE A 111 -3.36 6.13 -6.66
N ASP A 112 -3.91 5.40 -5.69
CA ASP A 112 -3.47 5.48 -4.29
C ASP A 112 -1.98 5.10 -4.14
N SER A 113 -1.52 4.08 -4.88
CA SER A 113 -0.11 3.69 -4.91
C SER A 113 0.78 4.72 -5.59
N LEU A 114 0.32 5.35 -6.69
CA LEU A 114 1.04 6.43 -7.38
C LEU A 114 1.21 7.66 -6.48
N VAL A 115 0.14 8.04 -5.76
CA VAL A 115 0.18 9.15 -4.80
C VAL A 115 1.14 8.83 -3.65
N ALA A 116 1.15 7.60 -3.14
CA ALA A 116 2.06 7.20 -2.07
C ALA A 116 3.52 7.08 -2.53
N ALA A 117 3.76 6.78 -3.82
CA ALA A 117 5.08 6.73 -4.44
C ALA A 117 5.57 8.11 -4.92
N GLU A 118 4.78 9.17 -4.71
CA GLU A 118 5.06 10.54 -5.20
C GLU A 118 5.18 10.65 -6.74
N GLU A 119 4.56 9.71 -7.47
CA GLU A 119 4.49 9.73 -8.93
C GLU A 119 3.32 10.63 -9.40
N TRP A 120 3.42 11.92 -9.12
CA TRP A 120 2.34 12.90 -9.23
C TRP A 120 1.76 13.02 -10.64
N GLU A 121 2.60 13.06 -11.66
CA GLU A 121 2.17 13.18 -13.05
C GLU A 121 1.31 11.99 -13.48
N GLN A 122 1.70 10.79 -13.09
CA GLN A 122 0.93 9.59 -13.38
C GLN A 122 -0.37 9.54 -12.57
N ALA A 123 -0.32 9.96 -11.29
CA ALA A 123 -1.51 10.04 -10.44
C ALA A 123 -2.57 10.96 -11.06
N ASP A 124 -2.17 12.12 -11.58
CA ASP A 124 -3.04 13.07 -12.28
C ASP A 124 -3.67 12.44 -13.54
N LEU A 125 -2.84 11.87 -14.40
CA LEU A 125 -3.27 11.21 -15.63
C LEU A 125 -4.29 10.09 -15.38
N TYR A 126 -4.01 9.23 -14.38
CA TYR A 126 -4.90 8.12 -14.07
C TYR A 126 -6.17 8.55 -13.31
N SER A 127 -6.13 9.65 -12.56
CA SER A 127 -7.32 10.24 -11.95
C SER A 127 -8.30 10.76 -13.02
N ASP A 128 -7.81 11.48 -14.02
CA ASP A 128 -8.61 11.90 -15.15
C ASP A 128 -9.17 10.68 -15.94
N TYR A 129 -8.34 9.66 -16.13
CA TYR A 129 -8.77 8.44 -16.81
C TYR A 129 -9.84 7.67 -16.02
N LEU A 130 -9.76 7.62 -14.69
CA LEU A 130 -10.79 7.01 -13.84
C LEU A 130 -12.15 7.68 -14.04
N ILE A 131 -12.20 9.01 -14.02
CA ILE A 131 -13.43 9.78 -14.28
C ILE A 131 -13.97 9.46 -15.68
N PHE A 132 -13.10 9.45 -16.68
CA PHE A 132 -13.50 9.12 -18.05
C PHE A 132 -14.11 7.70 -18.16
N VAL A 133 -13.49 6.71 -17.53
CA VAL A 133 -14.01 5.32 -17.50
C VAL A 133 -15.37 5.26 -16.83
N GLN A 134 -15.55 5.94 -15.70
CA GLN A 134 -16.83 5.96 -14.99
C GLN A 134 -17.92 6.67 -15.79
N HIS A 135 -17.62 7.77 -16.45
CA HIS A 135 -18.56 8.43 -17.36
C HIS A 135 -19.00 7.52 -18.51
N LYS A 136 -18.07 6.75 -19.07
CA LYS A 136 -18.40 5.78 -20.14
C LYS A 136 -19.20 4.59 -19.62
N ALA A 137 -18.91 4.11 -18.41
CA ALA A 137 -19.57 2.96 -17.83
C ALA A 137 -20.97 3.27 -17.29
N TYR A 138 -21.18 4.46 -16.70
CA TYR A 138 -22.39 4.79 -15.94
C TYR A 138 -23.20 5.95 -16.54
N GLY A 139 -22.59 6.75 -17.42
CA GLY A 139 -23.19 8.00 -17.92
C GLY A 139 -22.85 9.20 -17.03
N THR A 140 -23.12 10.41 -17.55
CA THR A 140 -22.67 11.67 -16.96
C THR A 140 -23.43 12.09 -15.70
N ASN A 141 -24.64 11.57 -15.48
CA ASN A 141 -25.53 11.99 -14.38
C ASN A 141 -25.73 10.89 -13.32
N ASP A 142 -24.88 9.89 -13.30
CA ASP A 142 -25.00 8.78 -12.37
C ASP A 142 -24.34 9.13 -11.01
N THR A 143 -25.04 8.82 -9.92
CA THR A 143 -24.54 9.09 -8.56
C THR A 143 -23.29 8.28 -8.19
N ARG A 144 -23.01 7.18 -8.91
CA ARG A 144 -21.77 6.40 -8.73
C ARG A 144 -20.52 7.17 -9.14
N LEU A 145 -20.65 8.30 -9.81
CA LEU A 145 -19.53 9.21 -10.11
C LEU A 145 -19.08 10.03 -8.88
N ILE A 146 -19.94 10.22 -7.88
CA ILE A 146 -19.66 11.09 -6.74
C ILE A 146 -18.35 10.73 -6.03
N PRO A 147 -18.09 9.46 -5.63
CA PRO A 147 -16.85 9.10 -4.95
C PRO A 147 -15.58 9.41 -5.76
N ALA A 148 -15.62 9.23 -7.08
CA ALA A 148 -14.47 9.53 -7.92
C ALA A 148 -14.25 11.03 -8.10
N LEU A 149 -15.33 11.82 -8.19
CA LEU A 149 -15.23 13.27 -8.24
C LEU A 149 -14.71 13.85 -6.92
N GLU A 150 -15.12 13.31 -5.78
CA GLU A 150 -14.58 13.66 -4.47
C GLU A 150 -13.08 13.30 -4.34
N ARG A 151 -12.68 12.14 -4.85
CA ARG A 151 -11.27 11.72 -4.91
C ARG A 151 -10.46 12.67 -5.79
N LEU A 152 -10.97 13.02 -6.97
CA LEU A 152 -10.31 13.97 -7.88
C LEU A 152 -10.20 15.36 -7.25
N ALA A 153 -11.24 15.86 -6.59
CA ALA A 153 -11.20 17.12 -5.89
C ALA A 153 -10.16 17.13 -4.75
N SER A 154 -10.12 16.06 -3.96
CA SER A 154 -9.12 15.86 -2.90
C SER A 154 -7.70 15.81 -3.45
N TRP A 155 -7.51 15.13 -4.57
CA TRP A 155 -6.24 15.10 -5.28
C TRP A 155 -5.81 16.49 -5.73
N ASN A 156 -6.70 17.24 -6.40
CA ASN A 156 -6.41 18.59 -6.89
C ASN A 156 -6.02 19.55 -5.77
N ILE A 157 -6.72 19.50 -4.62
CA ILE A 157 -6.38 20.29 -3.43
C ILE A 157 -4.98 19.93 -2.92
N ARG A 158 -4.67 18.63 -2.85
CA ARG A 158 -3.35 18.15 -2.41
C ARG A 158 -2.25 18.58 -3.38
N ALA A 159 -2.46 18.42 -4.68
CA ALA A 159 -1.51 18.83 -5.72
C ALA A 159 -1.22 20.33 -5.66
N PHE A 160 -2.26 21.15 -5.46
CA PHE A 160 -2.10 22.59 -5.27
C PHE A 160 -1.27 22.92 -4.03
N ASN A 161 -1.53 22.29 -2.90
CA ASN A 161 -0.78 22.51 -1.65
C ASN A 161 0.69 22.07 -1.75
N LEU A 162 1.00 21.09 -2.61
CA LEU A 162 2.36 20.64 -2.89
C LEU A 162 3.08 21.50 -3.91
N GLY A 163 2.42 22.51 -4.48
CA GLY A 163 2.96 23.32 -5.58
C GLY A 163 3.13 22.53 -6.87
N TYR A 164 2.48 21.35 -6.96
CA TYR A 164 2.48 20.53 -8.14
C TYR A 164 1.46 21.09 -9.14
N GLY A 165 1.96 21.54 -10.26
CA GLY A 165 1.13 21.95 -11.39
C GLY A 165 0.84 23.44 -11.45
N ASP A 166 1.82 24.24 -11.82
CA ASP A 166 1.55 25.59 -12.40
C ASP A 166 0.58 25.53 -13.60
N GLN A 167 0.32 24.32 -14.10
CA GLN A 167 -0.64 24.04 -15.19
C GLN A 167 -2.07 23.82 -14.71
N LEU A 168 -2.34 23.64 -13.40
CA LEU A 168 -3.70 23.50 -12.87
C LEU A 168 -4.54 24.76 -13.10
N GLY A 169 -3.94 25.95 -13.09
CA GLY A 169 -4.60 27.20 -13.44
C GLY A 169 -5.13 27.24 -14.87
N ALA A 170 -4.51 26.52 -15.80
CA ALA A 170 -4.94 26.41 -17.19
C ALA A 170 -6.05 25.37 -17.41
N ARG A 171 -6.26 24.46 -16.46
CA ARG A 171 -7.34 23.45 -16.53
C ARG A 171 -8.64 23.90 -15.88
N LEU A 172 -8.60 24.97 -15.06
CA LEU A 172 -9.77 25.55 -14.38
C LEU A 172 -10.33 26.79 -15.10
N SER A 173 -9.72 27.21 -16.20
CA SER A 173 -10.18 28.27 -17.10
C SER A 173 -10.86 27.69 -18.36
#